data_4a1d798acfb8d9149dc4fb532c6627c1
#
_entry.id   4a1d798acfb8d9149dc4fb532c6627c1
#
_cell.length_a   1.000
_cell.length_b   1.000
_cell.length_c   1.000
_cell.angle_alpha   90.00
_cell.angle_beta   90.00
_cell.angle_gamma   90.00
#
_symmetry.space_group_name_H-M   'P 1'
#
loop_
_entity.id
_entity.type
_entity.pdbx_description
1 polymer ?
#
loop_
_entity_poly.entity_id
_entity_poly.type
_entity_poly.pdbx_seq_one_letter_code
_entity_poly.pdbx_strand_id
1 'polypeptide(L)'
;AGMGIGLVFWGAAEPLSHYFKPPEGLEPASMPAARAAMRYAFFHWGLHPWAIYALVGLAMAWFQYNRRGRGQLSDLLQPVLGRHHRGWAGRCVDIAAVVATAIGVATTLGFGALQITAGLRTVFGTPTGTGMQLVVIGAAFVLYMASSLSGVDRGIKWLSSANLALAGLLLLAVLALGPTAFLFDLFTNALGGYLDRLVGMSLRMSPFSGSAWVSEWTIFYWAWWISWAPFVGTFIARVSYGRTIREFVVGTVLAPSLLGFAWFAVFGGMALWQQLFVADLQPVLESGYENVLFALFGHLPGSTALSAVAVALLAVFFVTSADSAVLVLASMSSDQAGDPPPLRRVAWGVAIAVVAAALLLAGGLDALQGLVTISALPFALLLVLVILAMHRTLAHAREVRRRRTQALRHALEHWVYGPHRTRGPAPPPYSSE
;
A
#
# COMPACT_ATOMS: atom_id res chain seq x y z
N ALA A 1 0.88 -7.72 -3.50
CA ALA A 1 1.01 -8.70 -2.42
C ALA A 1 0.97 -8.01 -1.05
N GLY A 2 1.85 -7.05 -0.75
CA GLY A 2 1.97 -6.44 0.58
C GLY A 2 0.68 -5.86 1.16
N MET A 3 -0.15 -5.23 0.36
CA MET A 3 -1.44 -4.70 0.79
C MET A 3 -2.55 -5.75 0.86
N GLY A 4 -2.34 -6.94 0.30
CA GLY A 4 -3.34 -8.02 0.29
C GLY A 4 -3.69 -8.51 1.69
N ILE A 5 -2.72 -8.66 2.59
CA ILE A 5 -2.96 -9.00 4.00
C ILE A 5 -3.86 -7.95 4.64
N GLY A 6 -3.56 -6.67 4.45
CA GLY A 6 -4.36 -5.58 4.99
C GLY A 6 -5.79 -5.56 4.47
N LEU A 7 -6.01 -5.79 3.17
CA LEU A 7 -7.35 -5.88 2.58
C LEU A 7 -8.16 -7.03 3.20
N VAL A 8 -7.54 -8.18 3.43
CA VAL A 8 -8.21 -9.33 4.05
C VAL A 8 -8.48 -9.08 5.53
N PHE A 9 -7.51 -8.47 6.24
CA PHE A 9 -7.63 -8.18 7.67
C PHE A 9 -8.71 -7.14 7.95
N TRP A 10 -8.66 -6.01 7.26
CA TRP A 10 -9.51 -4.85 7.53
C TRP A 10 -10.81 -4.83 6.73
N GLY A 11 -10.93 -5.65 5.68
CA GLY A 11 -12.05 -5.59 4.74
C GLY A 11 -13.44 -5.68 5.38
N ALA A 12 -13.60 -6.54 6.40
CA ALA A 12 -14.82 -6.65 7.19
C ALA A 12 -14.72 -5.91 8.54
N ALA A 13 -13.54 -5.95 9.17
CA ALA A 13 -13.36 -5.45 10.54
C ALA A 13 -13.44 -3.92 10.64
N GLU A 14 -12.86 -3.18 9.70
CA GLU A 14 -12.86 -1.72 9.74
C GLU A 14 -14.26 -1.11 9.60
N PRO A 15 -15.09 -1.47 8.59
CA PRO A 15 -16.45 -0.96 8.50
C PRO A 15 -17.30 -1.28 9.72
N LEU A 16 -17.15 -2.48 10.27
CA LEU A 16 -17.87 -2.90 11.47
C LEU A 16 -17.40 -2.10 12.70
N SER A 17 -16.11 -1.84 12.82
CA SER A 17 -15.57 -1.00 13.89
C SER A 17 -16.09 0.43 13.82
N HIS A 18 -16.11 1.03 12.63
CA HIS A 18 -16.64 2.38 12.42
C HIS A 18 -18.15 2.46 12.64
N TYR A 19 -18.86 1.36 12.50
CA TYR A 19 -20.29 1.32 12.83
C TYR A 19 -20.54 1.43 14.33
N PHE A 20 -19.76 0.69 15.14
CA PHE A 20 -19.88 0.74 16.60
C PHE A 20 -19.14 1.90 17.26
N LYS A 21 -18.03 2.33 16.67
CA LYS A 21 -17.22 3.47 17.12
C LYS A 21 -17.04 4.46 15.97
N PRO A 22 -18.10 5.18 15.60
CA PRO A 22 -18.03 6.10 14.46
C PRO A 22 -17.18 7.32 14.77
N PRO A 23 -16.74 8.07 13.72
CA PRO A 23 -16.14 9.37 13.91
C PRO A 23 -17.09 10.31 14.63
N GLU A 24 -16.52 11.29 15.34
CA GLU A 24 -17.22 12.30 16.15
C GLU A 24 -18.47 12.87 15.47
N GLY A 25 -19.51 13.08 16.27
CA GLY A 25 -20.78 13.69 15.85
C GLY A 25 -21.78 12.69 15.26
N LEU A 26 -21.48 11.39 15.33
CA LEU A 26 -22.40 10.33 14.92
C LEU A 26 -22.73 9.42 16.10
N GLU A 27 -23.99 9.02 16.18
CA GLU A 27 -24.44 8.04 17.16
C GLU A 27 -23.96 6.63 16.76
N PRO A 28 -23.33 5.88 17.69
CA PRO A 28 -22.94 4.48 17.46
C PRO A 28 -24.12 3.60 17.03
N ALA A 29 -23.85 2.56 16.27
CA ALA A 29 -24.82 1.56 15.81
C ALA A 29 -26.05 2.14 15.09
N SER A 30 -25.89 3.30 14.45
CA SER A 30 -26.95 4.00 13.72
C SER A 30 -26.78 3.90 12.19
N MET A 31 -27.84 4.18 11.43
CA MET A 31 -27.74 4.24 9.96
C MET A 31 -26.77 5.31 9.44
N PRO A 32 -26.67 6.51 10.06
CA PRO A 32 -25.61 7.46 9.74
C PRO A 32 -24.19 6.90 10.00
N ALA A 33 -24.00 6.15 11.09
CA ALA A 33 -22.74 5.48 11.39
C ALA A 33 -22.38 4.40 10.34
N ALA A 34 -23.35 3.57 9.90
CA ALA A 34 -23.15 2.59 8.85
C ALA A 34 -22.71 3.22 7.51
N ARG A 35 -23.35 4.34 7.13
CA ARG A 35 -22.95 5.10 5.93
C ARG A 35 -21.55 5.71 6.07
N ALA A 36 -21.23 6.23 7.25
CA ALA A 36 -19.91 6.77 7.53
C ALA A 36 -18.84 5.67 7.53
N ALA A 37 -19.14 4.51 8.08
CA ALA A 37 -18.25 3.36 8.13
C ALA A 37 -17.71 2.97 6.73
N MET A 38 -18.63 2.79 5.78
CA MET A 38 -18.23 2.46 4.40
C MET A 38 -17.49 3.61 3.71
N ARG A 39 -17.91 4.85 3.93
CA ARG A 39 -17.27 6.03 3.36
C ARG A 39 -15.83 6.20 3.86
N TYR A 40 -15.58 5.98 5.16
CA TYR A 40 -14.22 6.03 5.72
C TYR A 40 -13.36 4.84 5.30
N ALA A 41 -13.89 3.65 5.18
CA ALA A 41 -13.18 2.54 4.58
C ALA A 41 -12.73 2.87 3.14
N PHE A 42 -13.61 3.47 2.33
CA PHE A 42 -13.22 3.94 0.99
C PHE A 42 -12.16 5.05 1.04
N PHE A 43 -12.23 5.93 2.05
CA PHE A 43 -11.25 7.00 2.24
C PHE A 43 -9.86 6.44 2.61
N HIS A 44 -9.79 5.49 3.52
CA HIS A 44 -8.54 4.90 3.97
C HIS A 44 -7.87 4.00 2.93
N TRP A 45 -8.63 3.43 1.99
CA TRP A 45 -8.13 2.47 0.99
C TRP A 45 -8.23 2.95 -0.46
N GLY A 46 -8.73 4.15 -0.69
CA GLY A 46 -8.97 4.71 -2.01
C GLY A 46 -7.85 5.62 -2.53
N LEU A 47 -8.25 6.81 -3.00
CA LEU A 47 -7.36 7.69 -3.75
C LEU A 47 -6.13 8.16 -2.98
N HIS A 48 -6.25 8.44 -1.68
CA HIS A 48 -5.16 8.98 -0.87
C HIS A 48 -3.95 8.05 -0.77
N PRO A 49 -4.10 6.79 -0.28
CA PRO A 49 -2.95 5.88 -0.21
C PRO A 49 -2.30 5.63 -1.56
N TRP A 50 -3.10 5.46 -2.60
CA TRP A 50 -2.54 5.24 -3.95
C TRP A 50 -1.88 6.49 -4.53
N ALA A 51 -2.32 7.70 -4.14
CA ALA A 51 -1.63 8.95 -4.47
C ALA A 51 -0.26 9.06 -3.77
N ILE A 52 -0.14 8.60 -2.51
CA ILE A 52 1.15 8.50 -1.81
C ILE A 52 2.12 7.61 -2.61
N TYR A 53 1.66 6.44 -3.02
CA TYR A 53 2.47 5.52 -3.82
C TYR A 53 2.78 6.04 -5.22
N ALA A 54 1.82 6.71 -5.86
CA ALA A 54 2.02 7.34 -7.16
C ALA A 54 3.08 8.44 -7.09
N LEU A 55 3.09 9.25 -6.02
CA LEU A 55 4.10 10.29 -5.82
C LEU A 55 5.51 9.70 -5.75
N VAL A 56 5.73 8.73 -4.86
CA VAL A 56 7.05 8.11 -4.69
C VAL A 56 7.45 7.35 -5.93
N GLY A 57 6.55 6.55 -6.50
CA GLY A 57 6.82 5.77 -7.72
C GLY A 57 7.14 6.64 -8.92
N LEU A 58 6.43 7.77 -9.12
CA LEU A 58 6.72 8.71 -10.19
C LEU A 58 8.08 9.37 -10.01
N ALA A 59 8.40 9.78 -8.76
CA ALA A 59 9.69 10.36 -8.45
C ALA A 59 10.82 9.35 -8.71
N MET A 60 10.67 8.10 -8.22
CA MET A 60 11.64 7.03 -8.46
C MET A 60 11.84 6.77 -9.96
N ALA A 61 10.75 6.60 -10.73
CA ALA A 61 10.81 6.39 -12.17
C ALA A 61 11.50 7.55 -12.90
N TRP A 62 11.15 8.79 -12.54
CA TRP A 62 11.74 9.97 -13.15
C TRP A 62 13.24 10.05 -12.90
N PHE A 63 13.69 9.94 -11.66
CA PHE A 63 15.11 10.04 -11.33
C PHE A 63 15.92 8.87 -11.85
N GLN A 64 15.37 7.66 -11.81
CA GLN A 64 16.05 6.46 -12.29
C GLN A 64 16.19 6.44 -13.81
N TYR A 65 15.12 6.72 -14.57
CA TYR A 65 15.12 6.54 -16.02
C TYR A 65 15.48 7.82 -16.79
N ASN A 66 15.09 9.02 -16.31
CA ASN A 66 15.38 10.27 -16.99
C ASN A 66 16.64 10.98 -16.49
N ARG A 67 17.11 10.66 -15.26
CA ARG A 67 18.29 11.29 -14.66
C ARG A 67 19.43 10.31 -14.40
N ARG A 68 19.26 9.01 -14.72
CA ARG A 68 20.25 7.95 -14.49
C ARG A 68 20.71 7.89 -13.02
N GLY A 69 19.79 8.13 -12.09
CA GLY A 69 20.01 8.01 -10.64
C GLY A 69 20.27 6.56 -10.23
N ARG A 70 20.89 6.39 -9.05
CA ARG A 70 21.20 5.04 -8.49
C ARG A 70 19.96 4.27 -8.04
N GLY A 71 18.79 4.92 -7.99
CA GLY A 71 17.56 4.34 -7.50
C GLY A 71 17.42 4.38 -5.97
N GLN A 72 18.22 5.19 -5.29
CA GLN A 72 18.08 5.47 -3.86
C GLN A 72 17.09 6.63 -3.62
N LEU A 73 16.44 6.64 -2.46
CA LEU A 73 15.50 7.72 -2.13
C LEU A 73 16.18 9.07 -1.98
N SER A 74 17.42 9.11 -1.51
CA SER A 74 18.22 10.32 -1.44
C SER A 74 18.42 11.00 -2.80
N ASP A 75 18.45 10.23 -3.90
CA ASP A 75 18.55 10.78 -5.26
C ASP A 75 17.32 11.64 -5.63
N LEU A 76 16.13 11.32 -5.10
CA LEU A 76 14.90 12.09 -5.32
C LEU A 76 15.00 13.51 -4.78
N LEU A 77 15.81 13.71 -3.75
CA LEU A 77 15.99 15.00 -3.07
C LEU A 77 17.14 15.83 -3.64
N GLN A 78 17.82 15.37 -4.71
CA GLN A 78 18.87 16.13 -5.38
C GLN A 78 18.47 17.58 -5.71
N PRO A 79 17.26 17.89 -6.22
CA PRO A 79 16.85 19.26 -6.54
C PRO A 79 16.67 20.19 -5.33
N VAL A 80 16.57 19.60 -4.12
CA VAL A 80 16.40 20.32 -2.85
C VAL A 80 17.72 20.38 -2.08
N LEU A 81 18.40 19.23 -1.93
CA LEU A 81 19.63 19.09 -1.15
C LEU A 81 20.92 19.41 -1.94
N GLY A 82 20.83 19.57 -3.26
CA GLY A 82 22.00 19.79 -4.11
C GLY A 82 23.04 18.68 -3.92
N ARG A 83 24.32 19.03 -3.74
CA ARG A 83 25.41 18.08 -3.53
C ARG A 83 25.31 17.25 -2.24
N HIS A 84 24.54 17.73 -1.25
CA HIS A 84 24.40 17.05 0.05
C HIS A 84 23.54 15.78 0.01
N HIS A 85 22.81 15.53 -1.10
CA HIS A 85 22.04 14.29 -1.28
C HIS A 85 22.92 13.03 -1.28
N ARG A 86 24.22 13.14 -1.59
CA ARG A 86 25.20 12.05 -1.52
C ARG A 86 26.03 12.02 -0.22
N GLY A 87 25.84 13.01 0.64
CA GLY A 87 26.52 13.14 1.92
C GLY A 87 25.75 12.51 3.07
N TRP A 88 26.02 13.01 4.29
CA TRP A 88 25.35 12.55 5.51
C TRP A 88 23.82 12.75 5.45
N ALA A 89 23.35 13.87 4.88
CA ALA A 89 21.92 14.15 4.77
C ALA A 89 21.21 13.10 3.89
N GLY A 90 21.80 12.71 2.76
CA GLY A 90 21.26 11.63 1.93
C GLY A 90 21.24 10.28 2.64
N ARG A 91 22.30 9.95 3.41
CA ARG A 91 22.33 8.73 4.21
C ARG A 91 21.22 8.70 5.27
N CYS A 92 20.95 9.83 5.94
CA CYS A 92 19.81 9.92 6.88
C CYS A 92 18.47 9.66 6.19
N VAL A 93 18.27 10.17 4.98
CA VAL A 93 17.07 9.93 4.16
C VAL A 93 16.93 8.43 3.84
N ASP A 94 18.01 7.80 3.36
CA ASP A 94 17.97 6.39 2.98
C ASP A 94 17.75 5.49 4.21
N ILE A 95 18.39 5.79 5.34
CA ILE A 95 18.16 5.07 6.62
C ILE A 95 16.72 5.21 7.08
N ALA A 96 16.16 6.43 7.07
CA ALA A 96 14.77 6.67 7.48
C ALA A 96 13.79 5.88 6.61
N ALA A 97 14.02 5.80 5.30
CA ALA A 97 13.22 5.04 4.38
C ALA A 97 13.30 3.52 4.63
N VAL A 98 14.51 3.00 4.87
CA VAL A 98 14.74 1.58 5.18
C VAL A 98 14.06 1.20 6.49
N VAL A 99 14.22 2.01 7.55
CA VAL A 99 13.62 1.77 8.86
C VAL A 99 12.09 1.81 8.77
N ALA A 100 11.52 2.85 8.14
CA ALA A 100 10.07 2.94 7.96
C ALA A 100 9.52 1.72 7.19
N THR A 101 10.19 1.32 6.10
CA THR A 101 9.80 0.16 5.31
C THR A 101 9.88 -1.14 6.12
N ALA A 102 10.96 -1.35 6.88
CA ALA A 102 11.13 -2.56 7.68
C ALA A 102 10.05 -2.69 8.76
N ILE A 103 9.71 -1.59 9.43
CA ILE A 103 8.65 -1.56 10.45
C ILE A 103 7.28 -1.75 9.80
N GLY A 104 6.98 -1.08 8.68
CA GLY A 104 5.73 -1.26 7.95
C GLY A 104 5.51 -2.70 7.47
N VAL A 105 6.55 -3.36 6.98
CA VAL A 105 6.53 -4.78 6.61
C VAL A 105 6.30 -5.65 7.84
N ALA A 106 7.05 -5.46 8.92
CA ALA A 106 6.90 -6.23 10.16
C ALA A 106 5.47 -6.09 10.74
N THR A 107 4.90 -4.88 10.71
CA THR A 107 3.50 -4.63 11.11
C THR A 107 2.52 -5.45 10.26
N THR A 108 2.70 -5.48 8.94
CA THR A 108 1.85 -6.26 8.04
C THR A 108 1.98 -7.76 8.27
N LEU A 109 3.20 -8.25 8.56
CA LEU A 109 3.42 -9.65 8.94
C LEU A 109 2.75 -9.97 10.28
N GLY A 110 2.76 -9.05 11.24
CA GLY A 110 2.03 -9.18 12.49
C GLY A 110 0.52 -9.34 12.26
N PHE A 111 -0.10 -8.50 11.42
CA PHE A 111 -1.51 -8.65 11.05
C PHE A 111 -1.80 -9.99 10.38
N GLY A 112 -0.92 -10.43 9.47
CA GLY A 112 -1.01 -11.73 8.82
C GLY A 112 -0.96 -12.88 9.84
N ALA A 113 -0.06 -12.82 10.81
CA ALA A 113 0.07 -13.84 11.84
C ALA A 113 -1.17 -13.92 12.75
N LEU A 114 -1.73 -12.77 13.16
CA LEU A 114 -2.99 -12.70 13.92
C LEU A 114 -4.11 -13.39 13.14
N GLN A 115 -4.32 -12.99 11.89
CA GLN A 115 -5.45 -13.46 11.09
C GLN A 115 -5.28 -14.92 10.63
N ILE A 116 -4.07 -15.37 10.28
CA ILE A 116 -3.81 -16.78 9.97
C ILE A 116 -4.09 -17.64 11.21
N THR A 117 -3.67 -17.21 12.40
CA THR A 117 -3.95 -17.94 13.65
C THR A 117 -5.44 -18.06 13.91
N ALA A 118 -6.23 -16.99 13.74
CA ALA A 118 -7.68 -17.03 13.86
C ALA A 118 -8.32 -17.97 12.83
N GLY A 119 -7.85 -17.94 11.59
CA GLY A 119 -8.32 -18.82 10.53
C GLY A 119 -7.99 -20.29 10.78
N LEU A 120 -6.79 -20.62 11.23
CA LEU A 120 -6.40 -21.98 11.59
C LEU A 120 -7.27 -22.53 12.73
N ARG A 121 -7.60 -21.70 13.72
CA ARG A 121 -8.56 -22.08 14.76
C ARG A 121 -9.91 -22.42 14.15
N THR A 122 -10.42 -21.57 13.28
CA THR A 122 -11.74 -21.76 12.65
C THR A 122 -11.81 -23.04 11.81
N VAL A 123 -10.76 -23.34 11.04
CA VAL A 123 -10.75 -24.49 10.11
C VAL A 123 -10.34 -25.78 10.79
N PHE A 124 -9.34 -25.75 11.68
CA PHE A 124 -8.70 -26.93 12.23
C PHE A 124 -8.82 -27.06 13.77
N GLY A 125 -9.44 -26.09 14.45
CA GLY A 125 -9.56 -26.10 15.91
C GLY A 125 -8.23 -25.88 16.65
N THR A 126 -7.23 -25.27 16.01
CA THR A 126 -5.89 -25.08 16.62
C THR A 126 -5.95 -24.11 17.82
N PRO A 127 -4.97 -24.19 18.73
CA PRO A 127 -4.84 -23.21 19.81
C PRO A 127 -4.70 -21.77 19.24
N THR A 128 -5.11 -20.79 20.03
CA THR A 128 -4.91 -19.35 19.77
C THR A 128 -3.91 -18.77 20.75
N GLY A 129 -3.53 -17.51 20.51
CA GLY A 129 -2.63 -16.76 21.36
C GLY A 129 -1.24 -16.59 20.76
N THR A 130 -0.40 -15.87 21.49
CA THR A 130 0.90 -15.42 21.00
C THR A 130 1.84 -16.56 20.61
N GLY A 131 1.76 -17.70 21.32
CA GLY A 131 2.55 -18.89 20.96
C GLY A 131 2.27 -19.40 19.56
N MET A 132 1.00 -19.50 19.17
CA MET A 132 0.63 -19.92 17.80
C MET A 132 0.99 -18.87 16.76
N GLN A 133 0.84 -17.58 17.08
CA GLN A 133 1.28 -16.48 16.20
C GLN A 133 2.79 -16.56 15.91
N LEU A 134 3.60 -16.87 16.92
CA LEU A 134 5.05 -17.07 16.75
C LEU A 134 5.36 -18.31 15.88
N VAL A 135 4.59 -19.38 16.02
CA VAL A 135 4.71 -20.57 15.14
C VAL A 135 4.39 -20.18 13.68
N VAL A 136 3.34 -19.40 13.46
CA VAL A 136 2.97 -18.91 12.11
C VAL A 136 4.08 -18.03 11.53
N ILE A 137 4.65 -17.09 12.30
CA ILE A 137 5.79 -16.27 11.86
C ILE A 137 7.00 -17.14 11.54
N GLY A 138 7.34 -18.10 12.40
CA GLY A 138 8.47 -19.01 12.20
C GLY A 138 8.32 -19.89 10.96
N ALA A 139 7.14 -20.45 10.74
CA ALA A 139 6.85 -21.23 9.54
C ALA A 139 6.94 -20.37 8.26
N ALA A 140 6.33 -19.19 8.29
CA ALA A 140 6.41 -18.25 7.17
C ALA A 140 7.85 -17.77 6.94
N PHE A 141 8.64 -17.53 7.99
CA PHE A 141 10.06 -17.19 7.91
C PHE A 141 10.85 -18.23 7.12
N VAL A 142 10.69 -19.52 7.47
CA VAL A 142 11.36 -20.61 6.74
C VAL A 142 10.97 -20.61 5.27
N LEU A 143 9.67 -20.44 4.97
CA LEU A 143 9.16 -20.45 3.59
C LEU A 143 9.66 -19.27 2.76
N TYR A 144 9.57 -18.04 3.28
CA TYR A 144 10.01 -16.89 2.48
C TYR A 144 11.54 -16.79 2.40
N MET A 145 12.29 -17.28 3.38
CA MET A 145 13.74 -17.36 3.29
C MET A 145 14.18 -18.42 2.29
N ALA A 146 13.56 -19.61 2.30
CA ALA A 146 13.80 -20.62 1.28
C ALA A 146 13.51 -20.08 -0.13
N SER A 147 12.41 -19.33 -0.30
CA SER A 147 12.04 -18.65 -1.54
C SER A 147 13.09 -17.64 -1.95
N SER A 148 13.44 -16.70 -1.06
CA SER A 148 14.38 -15.61 -1.34
C SER A 148 15.80 -16.08 -1.69
N LEU A 149 16.24 -17.20 -1.10
CA LEU A 149 17.59 -17.73 -1.33
C LEU A 149 17.68 -18.67 -2.52
N SER A 150 16.58 -19.34 -2.90
CA SER A 150 16.57 -20.30 -4.01
C SER A 150 16.57 -19.67 -5.40
N GLY A 151 16.24 -18.37 -5.53
CA GLY A 151 16.19 -17.65 -6.81
C GLY A 151 15.08 -18.13 -7.75
N VAL A 152 14.00 -18.73 -7.22
CA VAL A 152 12.89 -19.30 -8.01
C VAL A 152 11.90 -18.20 -8.43
N ASP A 153 12.33 -17.26 -9.27
CA ASP A 153 11.49 -16.13 -9.77
C ASP A 153 10.21 -16.57 -10.47
N ARG A 154 10.24 -17.69 -11.20
CA ARG A 154 9.06 -18.21 -11.91
C ARG A 154 8.00 -18.74 -10.95
N GLY A 155 8.41 -19.41 -9.87
CA GLY A 155 7.50 -19.94 -8.86
C GLY A 155 6.74 -18.82 -8.14
N ILE A 156 7.43 -17.75 -7.78
CA ILE A 156 6.83 -16.59 -7.10
C ILE A 156 5.81 -15.88 -8.00
N LYS A 157 6.11 -15.71 -9.30
CA LYS A 157 5.17 -15.12 -10.26
C LYS A 157 3.90 -15.94 -10.38
N TRP A 158 4.03 -17.26 -10.50
CA TRP A 158 2.88 -18.15 -10.59
C TRP A 158 2.06 -18.11 -9.29
N LEU A 159 2.71 -18.19 -8.14
CA LEU A 159 2.08 -18.13 -6.81
C LEU A 159 1.34 -16.80 -6.60
N SER A 160 1.94 -15.68 -7.00
CA SER A 160 1.30 -14.36 -6.93
C SER A 160 0.09 -14.23 -7.85
N SER A 161 0.15 -14.82 -9.06
CA SER A 161 -0.98 -14.83 -9.99
C SER A 161 -2.13 -15.72 -9.50
N ALA A 162 -1.80 -16.90 -8.97
CA ALA A 162 -2.76 -17.81 -8.35
C ALA A 162 -3.43 -17.13 -7.14
N ASN A 163 -2.67 -16.39 -6.33
CA ASN A 163 -3.19 -15.69 -5.17
C ASN A 163 -4.17 -14.58 -5.57
N LEU A 164 -3.90 -13.84 -6.64
CA LEU A 164 -4.83 -12.85 -7.17
C LEU A 164 -6.13 -13.50 -7.67
N ALA A 165 -6.02 -14.65 -8.33
CA ALA A 165 -7.18 -15.42 -8.76
C ALA A 165 -8.00 -15.94 -7.57
N LEU A 166 -7.35 -16.45 -6.52
CA LEU A 166 -8.00 -16.86 -5.26
C LEU A 166 -8.72 -15.68 -4.58
N ALA A 167 -8.09 -14.50 -4.53
CA ALA A 167 -8.71 -13.30 -3.98
C ALA A 167 -9.96 -12.90 -4.78
N GLY A 168 -9.88 -12.93 -6.12
CA GLY A 168 -11.01 -12.68 -6.99
C GLY A 168 -12.13 -13.72 -6.82
N LEU A 169 -11.78 -14.99 -6.70
CA LEU A 169 -12.73 -16.07 -6.47
C LEU A 169 -13.45 -15.90 -5.12
N LEU A 170 -12.70 -15.58 -4.06
CA LEU A 170 -13.26 -15.32 -2.74
C LEU A 170 -14.23 -14.13 -2.74
N LEU A 171 -13.84 -13.03 -3.39
CA LEU A 171 -14.68 -11.85 -3.57
C LEU A 171 -15.99 -12.20 -4.29
N LEU A 172 -15.91 -12.92 -5.42
CA LEU A 172 -17.07 -13.31 -6.21
C LEU A 172 -17.96 -14.32 -5.46
N ALA A 173 -17.36 -15.23 -4.69
CA ALA A 173 -18.12 -16.17 -3.88
C ALA A 173 -18.93 -15.45 -2.79
N VAL A 174 -18.32 -14.52 -2.06
CA VAL A 174 -19.03 -13.73 -1.02
C VAL A 174 -20.09 -12.84 -1.64
N LEU A 175 -19.81 -12.22 -2.80
CA LEU A 175 -20.79 -11.41 -3.54
C LEU A 175 -22.00 -12.26 -3.99
N ALA A 176 -21.77 -13.47 -4.48
CA ALA A 176 -22.83 -14.36 -4.97
C ALA A 176 -23.65 -15.02 -3.86
N LEU A 177 -23.01 -15.32 -2.72
CA LEU A 177 -23.66 -15.93 -1.55
C LEU A 177 -24.34 -14.90 -0.65
N GLY A 178 -23.99 -13.63 -0.79
CA GLY A 178 -24.51 -12.53 0.00
C GLY A 178 -25.71 -11.82 -0.62
N PRO A 179 -26.20 -10.74 0.01
CA PRO A 179 -27.32 -9.93 -0.48
C PRO A 179 -26.84 -9.02 -1.62
N THR A 180 -26.63 -9.57 -2.79
CA THR A 180 -25.98 -8.92 -3.95
C THR A 180 -26.58 -7.54 -4.27
N ALA A 181 -27.90 -7.38 -4.27
CA ALA A 181 -28.56 -6.10 -4.55
C ALA A 181 -28.16 -5.04 -3.50
N PHE A 182 -28.22 -5.40 -2.21
CA PHE A 182 -27.78 -4.52 -1.12
C PHE A 182 -26.31 -4.10 -1.26
N LEU A 183 -25.42 -5.02 -1.64
CA LEU A 183 -23.99 -4.75 -1.80
C LEU A 183 -23.72 -3.76 -2.94
N PHE A 184 -24.47 -3.84 -4.05
CA PHE A 184 -24.39 -2.87 -5.15
C PHE A 184 -24.95 -1.50 -4.76
N ASP A 185 -26.06 -1.46 -4.07
CA ASP A 185 -26.65 -0.22 -3.54
C ASP A 185 -25.69 0.45 -2.56
N LEU A 186 -25.10 -0.35 -1.65
CA LEU A 186 -24.14 0.13 -0.68
C LEU A 186 -22.87 0.66 -1.36
N PHE A 187 -22.34 -0.05 -2.36
CA PHE A 187 -21.18 0.41 -3.15
C PHE A 187 -21.46 1.78 -3.78
N THR A 188 -22.62 1.93 -4.43
CA THR A 188 -22.99 3.17 -5.11
C THR A 188 -23.13 4.33 -4.13
N ASN A 189 -23.83 4.11 -3.00
CA ASN A 189 -23.99 5.11 -1.95
C ASN A 189 -22.65 5.47 -1.28
N ALA A 190 -21.81 4.48 -0.98
CA ALA A 190 -20.50 4.70 -0.36
C ALA A 190 -19.57 5.50 -1.28
N LEU A 191 -19.55 5.17 -2.58
CA LEU A 191 -18.75 5.89 -3.57
C LEU A 191 -19.23 7.34 -3.73
N GLY A 192 -20.54 7.56 -3.86
CA GLY A 192 -21.11 8.91 -3.92
C GLY A 192 -20.78 9.72 -2.69
N GLY A 193 -21.00 9.16 -1.49
CA GLY A 193 -20.70 9.84 -0.23
C GLY A 193 -19.20 10.06 0.00
N TYR A 194 -18.34 9.19 -0.51
CA TYR A 194 -16.89 9.36 -0.47
C TYR A 194 -16.44 10.55 -1.34
N LEU A 195 -16.93 10.63 -2.58
CA LEU A 195 -16.57 11.71 -3.50
C LEU A 195 -17.13 13.06 -3.04
N ASP A 196 -18.38 13.09 -2.54
CA ASP A 196 -19.01 14.29 -1.99
C ASP A 196 -18.23 14.88 -0.81
N ARG A 197 -17.73 14.03 0.09
CA ARG A 197 -17.09 14.48 1.33
C ARG A 197 -15.56 14.34 1.35
N LEU A 198 -14.95 14.10 0.20
CA LEU A 198 -13.50 13.83 0.08
C LEU A 198 -12.64 14.90 0.75
N VAL A 199 -12.90 16.17 0.44
CA VAL A 199 -12.14 17.31 1.01
C VAL A 199 -12.36 17.43 2.51
N GLY A 200 -13.62 17.33 2.97
CA GLY A 200 -13.96 17.42 4.39
C GLY A 200 -13.31 16.30 5.21
N MET A 201 -13.26 15.06 4.70
CA MET A 201 -12.57 13.95 5.36
C MET A 201 -11.05 14.14 5.36
N SER A 202 -10.47 14.70 4.28
CA SER A 202 -9.04 14.93 4.16
C SER A 202 -8.49 15.97 5.14
N LEU A 203 -9.32 16.91 5.57
CA LEU A 203 -8.96 18.02 6.47
C LEU A 203 -9.58 17.87 7.86
N ARG A 204 -10.17 16.70 8.16
CA ARG A 204 -10.83 16.47 9.43
C ARG A 204 -9.80 16.28 10.55
N MET A 205 -9.98 17.06 11.59
CA MET A 205 -9.34 16.94 12.90
C MET A 205 -10.42 17.07 13.98
N SER A 206 -10.12 16.68 15.21
CA SER A 206 -11.09 16.71 16.34
C SER A 206 -10.57 17.60 17.50
N PRO A 207 -10.32 18.91 17.27
CA PRO A 207 -9.66 19.77 18.26
C PRO A 207 -10.56 20.09 19.48
N PHE A 208 -11.88 19.97 19.34
CA PHE A 208 -12.83 20.36 20.37
C PHE A 208 -13.33 19.19 21.23
N SER A 209 -13.29 17.97 20.73
CA SER A 209 -13.79 16.79 21.44
C SER A 209 -12.70 15.96 22.11
N GLY A 210 -11.45 16.15 21.72
CA GLY A 210 -10.34 15.29 22.17
C GLY A 210 -10.48 13.83 21.70
N SER A 211 -11.34 13.56 20.70
CA SER A 211 -11.55 12.21 20.18
C SER A 211 -10.27 11.64 19.57
N ALA A 212 -9.88 10.46 20.01
CA ALA A 212 -8.73 9.73 19.48
C ALA A 212 -8.98 9.06 18.11
N TRP A 213 -10.24 9.08 17.62
CA TRP A 213 -10.64 8.35 16.41
C TRP A 213 -9.76 8.66 15.18
N VAL A 214 -9.43 9.93 14.96
CA VAL A 214 -8.60 10.34 13.81
C VAL A 214 -7.18 9.79 13.94
N SER A 215 -6.60 9.77 15.16
CA SER A 215 -5.27 9.23 15.39
C SER A 215 -5.23 7.70 15.33
N GLU A 216 -6.24 7.03 15.84
CA GLU A 216 -6.34 5.57 15.84
C GLU A 216 -6.59 4.99 14.45
N TRP A 217 -7.27 5.72 13.57
CA TRP A 217 -7.66 5.24 12.25
C TRP A 217 -6.96 5.99 11.12
N THR A 218 -7.28 7.24 10.89
CA THR A 218 -6.78 7.96 9.72
C THR A 218 -5.27 8.17 9.75
N ILE A 219 -4.71 8.58 10.91
CA ILE A 219 -3.27 8.79 11.05
C ILE A 219 -2.53 7.45 11.01
N PHE A 220 -3.05 6.41 11.67
CA PHE A 220 -2.52 5.06 11.57
C PHE A 220 -2.46 4.57 10.11
N TYR A 221 -3.54 4.69 9.35
CA TYR A 221 -3.55 4.28 7.95
C TYR A 221 -2.54 5.08 7.12
N TRP A 222 -2.50 6.40 7.26
CA TRP A 222 -1.52 7.20 6.52
C TRP A 222 -0.09 6.82 6.90
N ALA A 223 0.21 6.59 8.15
CA ALA A 223 1.51 6.16 8.61
C ALA A 223 1.90 4.80 8.01
N TRP A 224 0.97 3.84 8.02
CA TRP A 224 1.19 2.53 7.44
C TRP A 224 1.43 2.61 5.93
N TRP A 225 0.62 3.36 5.17
CA TRP A 225 0.81 3.56 3.75
C TRP A 225 2.14 4.29 3.44
N ILE A 226 2.48 5.32 4.21
CA ILE A 226 3.74 6.06 4.09
C ILE A 226 4.94 5.16 4.34
N SER A 227 4.88 4.28 5.34
CA SER A 227 5.97 3.34 5.64
C SER A 227 6.24 2.35 4.48
N TRP A 228 5.21 1.97 3.74
CA TRP A 228 5.32 1.11 2.57
C TRP A 228 5.70 1.86 1.28
N ALA A 229 5.61 3.18 1.26
CA ALA A 229 5.78 3.96 0.04
C ALA A 229 7.14 3.80 -0.64
N PRO A 230 8.29 3.68 0.06
CA PRO A 230 9.57 3.41 -0.59
C PRO A 230 9.59 2.09 -1.35
N PHE A 231 9.08 1.03 -0.73
CA PHE A 231 8.99 -0.30 -1.33
C PHE A 231 8.05 -0.33 -2.54
N VAL A 232 6.80 0.10 -2.34
CA VAL A 232 5.77 0.07 -3.39
C VAL A 232 6.13 1.01 -4.52
N GLY A 233 6.65 2.21 -4.21
CA GLY A 233 7.11 3.18 -5.19
C GLY A 233 8.21 2.63 -6.09
N THR A 234 9.20 1.94 -5.52
CA THR A 234 10.27 1.28 -6.30
C THR A 234 9.71 0.21 -7.23
N PHE A 235 8.75 -0.59 -6.75
CA PHE A 235 8.12 -1.62 -7.57
C PHE A 235 7.30 -1.02 -8.72
N ILE A 236 6.44 -0.03 -8.42
CA ILE A 236 5.61 0.63 -9.44
C ILE A 236 6.49 1.33 -10.47
N ALA A 237 7.58 1.97 -10.06
CA ALA A 237 8.54 2.59 -10.98
C ALA A 237 9.10 1.58 -11.99
N ARG A 238 9.50 0.39 -11.53
CA ARG A 238 10.06 -0.67 -12.39
C ARG A 238 9.06 -1.17 -13.45
N VAL A 239 7.80 -1.39 -13.07
CA VAL A 239 6.77 -1.90 -13.99
C VAL A 239 6.20 -0.83 -14.91
N SER A 240 6.53 0.43 -14.68
CA SER A 240 6.02 1.58 -15.44
C SER A 240 7.00 2.12 -16.48
N TYR A 241 8.11 1.44 -16.73
CA TYR A 241 9.07 1.83 -17.76
C TYR A 241 8.40 2.00 -19.12
N GLY A 242 8.67 3.13 -19.80
CA GLY A 242 8.08 3.44 -21.11
C GLY A 242 6.65 4.00 -21.09
N ARG A 243 6.02 4.13 -19.92
CA ARG A 243 4.69 4.74 -19.79
C ARG A 243 4.77 6.25 -19.67
N THR A 244 3.73 6.94 -20.13
CA THR A 244 3.61 8.39 -19.90
C THR A 244 3.24 8.68 -18.44
N ILE A 245 3.55 9.90 -17.96
CA ILE A 245 3.16 10.34 -16.60
C ILE A 245 1.65 10.20 -16.39
N ARG A 246 0.84 10.51 -17.42
CA ARG A 246 -0.62 10.40 -17.33
C ARG A 246 -1.07 8.96 -17.12
N GLU A 247 -0.58 8.03 -17.94
CA GLU A 247 -0.89 6.59 -17.82
C GLU A 247 -0.43 6.06 -16.46
N PHE A 248 0.75 6.47 -16.01
CA PHE A 248 1.28 6.10 -14.71
C PHE A 248 0.34 6.54 -13.57
N VAL A 249 -0.01 7.83 -13.51
CA VAL A 249 -0.84 8.38 -12.42
C VAL A 249 -2.24 7.76 -12.44
N VAL A 250 -2.89 7.73 -13.61
CA VAL A 250 -4.24 7.17 -13.75
C VAL A 250 -4.26 5.68 -13.37
N GLY A 251 -3.31 4.90 -13.90
CA GLY A 251 -3.23 3.47 -13.61
C GLY A 251 -2.94 3.17 -12.15
N THR A 252 -2.00 3.91 -11.53
CA THR A 252 -1.59 3.68 -10.15
C THR A 252 -2.65 4.13 -9.14
N VAL A 253 -3.39 5.20 -9.42
CA VAL A 253 -4.36 5.74 -8.47
C VAL A 253 -5.73 5.09 -8.65
N LEU A 254 -6.25 4.98 -9.87
CA LEU A 254 -7.64 4.56 -10.07
C LEU A 254 -7.84 3.04 -9.99
N ALA A 255 -7.00 2.24 -10.68
CA ALA A 255 -7.24 0.81 -10.77
C ALA A 255 -7.25 0.11 -9.40
N PRO A 256 -6.25 0.31 -8.53
CA PRO A 256 -6.26 -0.33 -7.23
C PRO A 256 -7.27 0.29 -6.25
N SER A 257 -7.60 1.59 -6.37
CA SER A 257 -8.68 2.20 -5.59
C SER A 257 -10.04 1.55 -5.89
N LEU A 258 -10.36 1.34 -7.18
CA LEU A 258 -11.61 0.69 -7.57
C LEU A 258 -11.68 -0.76 -7.07
N LEU A 259 -10.55 -1.49 -7.13
CA LEU A 259 -10.48 -2.84 -6.57
C LEU A 259 -10.69 -2.82 -5.05
N GLY A 260 -10.06 -1.88 -4.33
CA GLY A 260 -10.27 -1.68 -2.90
C GLY A 260 -11.73 -1.35 -2.57
N PHE A 261 -12.36 -0.46 -3.31
CA PHE A 261 -13.78 -0.13 -3.13
C PHE A 261 -14.69 -1.35 -3.32
N ALA A 262 -14.44 -2.16 -4.37
CA ALA A 262 -15.18 -3.39 -4.57
C ALA A 262 -14.97 -4.38 -3.42
N TRP A 263 -13.72 -4.52 -2.93
CA TRP A 263 -13.39 -5.38 -1.81
C TRP A 263 -14.14 -4.97 -0.53
N PHE A 264 -14.05 -3.69 -0.15
CA PHE A 264 -14.72 -3.20 1.06
C PHE A 264 -16.25 -3.20 0.92
N ALA A 265 -16.79 -2.94 -0.28
CA ALA A 265 -18.22 -3.02 -0.51
C ALA A 265 -18.76 -4.45 -0.30
N VAL A 266 -17.99 -5.47 -0.73
CA VAL A 266 -18.40 -6.86 -0.58
C VAL A 266 -18.18 -7.33 0.86
N PHE A 267 -16.97 -7.26 1.40
CA PHE A 267 -16.68 -7.80 2.73
C PHE A 267 -17.21 -6.91 3.86
N GLY A 268 -17.00 -5.60 3.77
CA GLY A 268 -17.50 -4.65 4.75
C GLY A 268 -19.01 -4.51 4.67
N GLY A 269 -19.56 -4.47 3.45
CA GLY A 269 -21.00 -4.45 3.23
C GLY A 269 -21.69 -5.71 3.77
N MET A 270 -21.06 -6.88 3.57
CA MET A 270 -21.57 -8.13 4.11
C MET A 270 -21.53 -8.16 5.65
N ALA A 271 -20.44 -7.64 6.27
CA ALA A 271 -20.35 -7.54 7.73
C ALA A 271 -21.43 -6.62 8.31
N LEU A 272 -21.65 -5.46 7.70
CA LEU A 272 -22.72 -4.54 8.11
C LEU A 272 -24.11 -5.14 7.88
N TRP A 273 -24.32 -5.85 6.76
CA TRP A 273 -25.59 -6.53 6.50
C TRP A 273 -25.89 -7.62 7.54
N GLN A 274 -24.89 -8.43 7.86
CA GLN A 274 -25.04 -9.48 8.89
C GLN A 274 -25.33 -8.86 10.26
N GLN A 275 -24.62 -7.80 10.64
CA GLN A 275 -24.86 -7.07 11.89
C GLN A 275 -26.29 -6.52 11.98
N LEU A 276 -26.81 -6.02 10.88
CA LEU A 276 -28.13 -5.37 10.87
C LEU A 276 -29.30 -6.35 10.79
N PHE A 277 -29.11 -7.53 10.15
CA PHE A 277 -30.23 -8.38 9.76
C PHE A 277 -30.08 -9.87 10.13
N VAL A 278 -28.88 -10.33 10.56
CA VAL A 278 -28.63 -11.77 10.77
C VAL A 278 -28.18 -12.07 12.20
N ALA A 279 -27.12 -11.43 12.68
CA ALA A 279 -26.51 -11.75 13.97
C ALA A 279 -25.72 -10.55 14.52
N ASP A 280 -25.67 -10.44 15.84
CA ASP A 280 -24.82 -9.45 16.49
C ASP A 280 -23.33 -9.87 16.39
N LEU A 281 -22.57 -9.06 15.65
CA LEU A 281 -21.13 -9.25 15.46
C LEU A 281 -20.27 -8.41 16.44
N GLN A 282 -20.88 -7.61 17.31
CA GLN A 282 -20.15 -6.80 18.29
C GLN A 282 -19.25 -7.65 19.20
N PRO A 283 -19.71 -8.78 19.79
CA PRO A 283 -18.87 -9.61 20.64
C PRO A 283 -17.67 -10.20 19.89
N VAL A 284 -17.84 -10.50 18.60
CA VAL A 284 -16.76 -11.00 17.75
C VAL A 284 -15.71 -9.90 17.52
N LEU A 285 -16.15 -8.69 17.19
CA LEU A 285 -15.27 -7.54 17.00
C LEU A 285 -14.47 -7.23 18.29
N GLU A 286 -15.11 -7.30 19.44
CA GLU A 286 -14.47 -7.08 20.75
C GLU A 286 -13.49 -8.21 21.12
N SER A 287 -13.68 -9.43 20.60
CA SER A 287 -12.72 -10.53 20.78
C SER A 287 -11.45 -10.41 19.95
N GLY A 288 -11.45 -9.55 18.92
CA GLY A 288 -10.32 -9.26 18.04
C GLY A 288 -10.75 -9.08 16.59
N TYR A 289 -10.15 -8.08 15.93
CA TYR A 289 -10.44 -7.75 14.53
C TYR A 289 -10.16 -8.90 13.57
N GLU A 290 -9.17 -9.75 13.88
CA GLU A 290 -8.78 -10.94 13.12
C GLU A 290 -9.86 -12.00 13.02
N ASN A 291 -10.82 -12.00 13.96
CA ASN A 291 -11.90 -12.99 14.02
C ASN A 291 -13.09 -12.62 13.10
N VAL A 292 -13.25 -11.33 12.78
CA VAL A 292 -14.45 -10.82 12.10
C VAL A 292 -14.70 -11.47 10.74
N LEU A 293 -13.65 -11.65 9.93
CA LEU A 293 -13.78 -12.26 8.60
C LEU A 293 -14.30 -13.71 8.70
N PHE A 294 -13.78 -14.48 9.64
CA PHE A 294 -14.17 -15.88 9.81
C PHE A 294 -15.58 -16.04 10.40
N ALA A 295 -15.97 -15.14 11.29
CA ALA A 295 -17.35 -15.06 11.78
C ALA A 295 -18.33 -14.72 10.66
N LEU A 296 -17.96 -13.76 9.78
CA LEU A 296 -18.74 -13.44 8.58
C LEU A 296 -18.98 -14.69 7.73
N PHE A 297 -17.94 -15.50 7.49
CA PHE A 297 -18.08 -16.75 6.74
C PHE A 297 -18.95 -17.78 7.47
N GLY A 298 -18.93 -17.78 8.80
CA GLY A 298 -19.75 -18.69 9.62
C GLY A 298 -21.25 -18.61 9.32
N HIS A 299 -21.73 -17.48 8.82
CA HIS A 299 -23.12 -17.25 8.42
C HIS A 299 -23.38 -17.50 6.92
N LEU A 300 -22.39 -18.03 6.17
CA LEU A 300 -22.52 -18.33 4.75
C LEU A 300 -22.46 -19.85 4.48
N PRO A 301 -23.14 -20.32 3.42
CA PRO A 301 -22.96 -21.69 2.95
C PRO A 301 -21.49 -21.97 2.59
N GLY A 302 -20.97 -23.11 3.02
CA GLY A 302 -19.58 -23.49 2.76
C GLY A 302 -18.54 -22.71 3.60
N SER A 303 -18.90 -22.26 4.78
CA SER A 303 -18.08 -21.47 5.70
C SER A 303 -16.66 -22.02 5.90
N THR A 304 -16.52 -23.34 6.08
CA THR A 304 -15.21 -23.99 6.24
C THR A 304 -14.35 -23.85 4.98
N ALA A 305 -14.95 -24.02 3.79
CA ALA A 305 -14.22 -23.86 2.53
C ALA A 305 -13.81 -22.41 2.29
N LEU A 306 -14.68 -21.43 2.55
CA LEU A 306 -14.36 -20.00 2.46
C LEU A 306 -13.23 -19.63 3.43
N SER A 307 -13.30 -20.12 4.66
CA SER A 307 -12.26 -19.90 5.68
C SER A 307 -10.93 -20.54 5.27
N ALA A 308 -10.94 -21.75 4.75
CA ALA A 308 -9.73 -22.43 4.27
C ALA A 308 -9.08 -21.68 3.08
N VAL A 309 -9.88 -21.21 2.14
CA VAL A 309 -9.41 -20.38 1.02
C VAL A 309 -8.80 -19.07 1.55
N ALA A 310 -9.42 -18.40 2.52
CA ALA A 310 -8.88 -17.18 3.12
C ALA A 310 -7.55 -17.44 3.86
N VAL A 311 -7.42 -18.53 4.60
CA VAL A 311 -6.16 -18.92 5.25
C VAL A 311 -5.07 -19.18 4.21
N ALA A 312 -5.37 -19.92 3.14
CA ALA A 312 -4.43 -20.17 2.05
C ALA A 312 -4.01 -18.85 1.36
N LEU A 313 -4.98 -17.98 1.08
CA LEU A 313 -4.75 -16.65 0.51
C LEU A 313 -3.81 -15.81 1.38
N LEU A 314 -4.07 -15.76 2.68
CA LEU A 314 -3.23 -15.06 3.67
C LEU A 314 -1.82 -15.63 3.74
N ALA A 315 -1.67 -16.95 3.80
CA ALA A 315 -0.37 -17.61 3.85
C ALA A 315 0.47 -17.29 2.60
N VAL A 316 -0.14 -17.33 1.42
CA VAL A 316 0.54 -16.97 0.18
C VAL A 316 0.88 -15.48 0.14
N PHE A 317 -0.01 -14.58 0.55
CA PHE A 317 0.30 -13.16 0.67
C PHE A 317 1.44 -12.91 1.67
N PHE A 318 1.45 -13.63 2.79
CA PHE A 318 2.50 -13.50 3.79
C PHE A 318 3.88 -13.83 3.20
N VAL A 319 4.02 -15.01 2.60
CA VAL A 319 5.28 -15.48 2.02
C VAL A 319 5.75 -14.57 0.88
N THR A 320 4.87 -14.25 -0.07
CA THR A 320 5.22 -13.45 -1.24
C THR A 320 5.54 -11.99 -0.90
N SER A 321 4.87 -11.42 0.12
CA SER A 321 5.14 -10.07 0.60
C SER A 321 6.47 -9.99 1.33
N ALA A 322 6.74 -10.95 2.23
CA ALA A 322 7.98 -11.00 3.00
C ALA A 322 9.19 -11.24 2.10
N ASP A 323 9.11 -12.17 1.15
CA ASP A 323 10.16 -12.45 0.17
C ASP A 323 10.54 -11.19 -0.64
N SER A 324 9.52 -10.52 -1.20
CA SER A 324 9.72 -9.28 -1.94
C SER A 324 10.28 -8.16 -1.07
N ALA A 325 9.83 -8.06 0.18
CA ALA A 325 10.29 -7.05 1.13
C ALA A 325 11.76 -7.25 1.52
N VAL A 326 12.17 -8.50 1.77
CA VAL A 326 13.56 -8.86 2.05
C VAL A 326 14.48 -8.41 0.92
N LEU A 327 14.09 -8.72 -0.34
CA LEU A 327 14.86 -8.33 -1.52
C LEU A 327 14.99 -6.79 -1.62
N VAL A 328 13.89 -6.06 -1.43
CA VAL A 328 13.90 -4.59 -1.55
C VAL A 328 14.68 -3.95 -0.41
N LEU A 329 14.48 -4.37 0.85
CA LEU A 329 15.25 -3.86 2.00
C LEU A 329 16.74 -4.12 1.85
N ALA A 330 17.11 -5.31 1.38
CA ALA A 330 18.50 -5.65 1.09
C ALA A 330 19.10 -4.78 -0.05
N SER A 331 18.29 -4.45 -1.07
CA SER A 331 18.70 -3.55 -2.16
C SER A 331 18.81 -2.09 -1.69
N MET A 332 17.82 -1.58 -0.94
CA MET A 332 17.82 -0.21 -0.40
C MET A 332 18.99 0.05 0.56
N SER A 333 19.44 -0.97 1.27
CA SER A 333 20.59 -0.92 2.18
C SER A 333 21.94 -1.22 1.50
N SER A 334 21.98 -1.30 0.15
CA SER A 334 23.17 -1.57 -0.65
C SER A 334 23.56 -0.36 -1.50
N ASP A 335 24.85 -0.02 -1.50
CA ASP A 335 25.42 0.95 -2.45
C ASP A 335 25.77 0.34 -3.82
N GLN A 336 25.66 -0.98 -3.96
CA GLN A 336 26.03 -1.71 -5.18
C GLN A 336 24.83 -1.87 -6.10
N ALA A 337 25.03 -1.62 -7.39
CA ALA A 337 24.06 -1.95 -8.42
C ALA A 337 24.05 -3.47 -8.63
N GLY A 338 22.88 -4.09 -8.62
CA GLY A 338 22.70 -5.53 -8.83
C GLY A 338 21.95 -6.21 -7.68
N ASP A 339 21.93 -7.54 -7.72
CA ASP A 339 21.26 -8.33 -6.70
C ASP A 339 22.02 -8.28 -5.37
N PRO A 340 21.32 -8.02 -4.26
CA PRO A 340 21.96 -7.95 -2.95
C PRO A 340 22.47 -9.34 -2.52
N PRO A 341 23.62 -9.41 -1.79
CA PRO A 341 24.20 -10.66 -1.36
C PRO A 341 23.26 -11.45 -0.43
N PRO A 342 23.30 -12.79 -0.46
CA PRO A 342 22.42 -13.66 0.33
C PRO A 342 22.42 -13.35 1.83
N LEU A 343 23.59 -13.07 2.41
CA LEU A 343 23.72 -12.73 3.83
C LEU A 343 22.90 -11.50 4.22
N ARG A 344 22.82 -10.49 3.33
CA ARG A 344 22.05 -9.28 3.58
C ARG A 344 20.54 -9.56 3.50
N ARG A 345 20.12 -10.45 2.60
CA ARG A 345 18.73 -10.93 2.55
C ARG A 345 18.37 -11.69 3.83
N VAL A 346 19.23 -12.58 4.32
CA VAL A 346 19.02 -13.28 5.59
C VAL A 346 18.92 -12.29 6.76
N ALA A 347 19.82 -11.31 6.84
CA ALA A 347 19.79 -10.31 7.92
C ALA A 347 18.48 -9.53 7.95
N TRP A 348 17.97 -9.08 6.81
CA TRP A 348 16.67 -8.39 6.73
C TRP A 348 15.49 -9.34 6.98
N GLY A 349 15.55 -10.57 6.49
CA GLY A 349 14.54 -11.57 6.76
C GLY A 349 14.39 -11.87 8.25
N VAL A 350 15.50 -12.04 8.95
CA VAL A 350 15.52 -12.21 10.42
C VAL A 350 15.02 -10.94 11.12
N ALA A 351 15.50 -9.77 10.70
CA ALA A 351 15.12 -8.50 11.34
C ALA A 351 13.61 -8.26 11.31
N ILE A 352 12.94 -8.41 10.15
CA ILE A 352 11.49 -8.21 10.04
C ILE A 352 10.69 -9.25 10.83
N ALA A 353 11.14 -10.52 10.86
CA ALA A 353 10.49 -11.57 11.66
C ALA A 353 10.61 -11.30 13.16
N VAL A 354 11.81 -10.91 13.62
CA VAL A 354 12.06 -10.58 15.03
C VAL A 354 11.26 -9.36 15.46
N VAL A 355 11.20 -8.30 14.64
CA VAL A 355 10.40 -7.11 14.95
C VAL A 355 8.92 -7.46 15.02
N ALA A 356 8.39 -8.22 14.06
CA ALA A 356 6.99 -8.66 14.08
C ALA A 356 6.68 -9.50 15.34
N ALA A 357 7.53 -10.45 15.68
CA ALA A 357 7.38 -11.28 16.87
C ALA A 357 7.46 -10.45 18.18
N ALA A 358 8.43 -9.54 18.27
CA ALA A 358 8.58 -8.67 19.42
C ALA A 358 7.37 -7.76 19.65
N LEU A 359 6.80 -7.21 18.58
CA LEU A 359 5.60 -6.37 18.67
C LEU A 359 4.36 -7.16 19.11
N LEU A 360 4.19 -8.39 18.60
CA LEU A 360 3.10 -9.26 19.05
C LEU A 360 3.24 -9.62 20.54
N LEU A 361 4.47 -9.84 21.00
CA LEU A 361 4.75 -10.11 22.44
C LEU A 361 4.56 -8.86 23.32
N ALA A 362 4.88 -7.67 22.81
CA ALA A 362 4.85 -6.43 23.59
C ALA A 362 3.44 -5.87 23.79
N GLY A 363 2.51 -6.11 22.86
CA GLY A 363 1.16 -5.55 22.95
C GLY A 363 0.26 -5.89 21.76
N GLY A 364 0.63 -6.90 20.96
CA GLY A 364 -0.21 -7.38 19.87
C GLY A 364 -0.50 -6.30 18.83
N LEU A 365 -1.77 -6.10 18.51
CA LEU A 365 -2.22 -5.15 17.50
C LEU A 365 -1.84 -3.70 17.83
N ASP A 366 -2.01 -3.29 19.07
CA ASP A 366 -1.73 -1.89 19.49
C ASP A 366 -0.25 -1.54 19.34
N ALA A 367 0.65 -2.47 19.68
CA ALA A 367 2.09 -2.29 19.49
C ALA A 367 2.46 -2.20 18.01
N LEU A 368 1.83 -3.02 17.15
CA LEU A 368 2.02 -2.97 15.70
C LEU A 368 1.60 -1.61 15.11
N GLN A 369 0.42 -1.11 15.49
CA GLN A 369 -0.10 0.18 15.03
C GLN A 369 0.69 1.35 15.59
N GLY A 370 1.04 1.31 16.88
CA GLY A 370 1.81 2.37 17.54
C GLY A 370 3.19 2.56 16.93
N LEU A 371 3.94 1.47 16.72
CA LEU A 371 5.29 1.57 16.17
C LEU A 371 5.30 2.06 14.73
N VAL A 372 4.39 1.59 13.87
CA VAL A 372 4.33 2.06 12.48
C VAL A 372 3.96 3.53 12.41
N THR A 373 3.07 4.00 13.29
CA THR A 373 2.65 5.40 13.35
C THR A 373 3.82 6.32 13.71
N ILE A 374 4.63 5.94 14.69
CA ILE A 374 5.81 6.73 15.10
C ILE A 374 6.89 6.68 14.00
N SER A 375 7.17 5.51 13.45
CA SER A 375 8.26 5.32 12.48
C SER A 375 8.00 5.99 11.13
N ALA A 376 6.75 6.22 10.77
CA ALA A 376 6.38 6.88 9.52
C ALA A 376 6.59 8.40 9.54
N LEU A 377 6.63 9.04 10.72
CA LEU A 377 6.73 10.50 10.84
C LEU A 377 7.95 11.11 10.11
N PRO A 378 9.19 10.61 10.30
CA PRO A 378 10.33 11.13 9.56
C PRO A 378 10.15 11.01 8.05
N PHE A 379 9.58 9.91 7.58
CA PHE A 379 9.36 9.70 6.15
C PHE A 379 8.21 10.56 5.61
N ALA A 380 7.19 10.86 6.40
CA ALA A 380 6.14 11.82 6.02
C ALA A 380 6.71 13.21 5.73
N LEU A 381 7.67 13.69 6.55
CA LEU A 381 8.38 14.94 6.29
C LEU A 381 9.22 14.86 5.00
N LEU A 382 9.85 13.72 4.74
CA LEU A 382 10.59 13.50 3.50
C LEU A 382 9.68 13.53 2.27
N LEU A 383 8.43 13.04 2.35
CA LEU A 383 7.48 13.13 1.25
C LEU A 383 7.17 14.57 0.85
N VAL A 384 7.10 15.50 1.80
CA VAL A 384 6.94 16.94 1.49
C VAL A 384 8.13 17.44 0.68
N LEU A 385 9.35 17.04 1.05
CA LEU A 385 10.55 17.39 0.30
C LEU A 385 10.57 16.74 -1.11
N VAL A 386 10.05 15.52 -1.24
CA VAL A 386 9.90 14.85 -2.55
C VAL A 386 8.91 15.62 -3.44
N ILE A 387 7.79 16.12 -2.90
CA ILE A 387 6.85 16.97 -3.65
C ILE A 387 7.56 18.21 -4.17
N LEU A 388 8.31 18.92 -3.32
CA LEU A 388 9.08 20.10 -3.70
C LEU A 388 10.15 19.77 -4.75
N ALA A 389 10.86 18.66 -4.59
CA ALA A 389 11.86 18.19 -5.55
C ALA A 389 11.25 17.88 -6.91
N MET A 390 10.12 17.18 -6.94
CA MET A 390 9.39 16.87 -8.17
C MET A 390 8.86 18.13 -8.85
N HIS A 391 8.28 19.06 -8.08
CA HIS A 391 7.83 20.34 -8.64
C HIS A 391 8.98 21.09 -9.34
N ARG A 392 10.13 21.26 -8.66
CA ARG A 392 11.32 21.92 -9.23
C ARG A 392 11.82 21.19 -10.48
N THR A 393 11.86 19.85 -10.43
CA THR A 393 12.35 19.02 -11.54
C THR A 393 11.47 19.14 -12.77
N LEU A 394 10.14 19.05 -12.60
CA LEU A 394 9.18 19.13 -13.69
C LEU A 394 9.10 20.56 -14.26
N ALA A 395 9.19 21.59 -13.42
CA ALA A 395 9.26 22.98 -13.87
C ALA A 395 10.50 23.23 -14.74
N HIS A 396 11.68 22.75 -14.28
CA HIS A 396 12.91 22.84 -15.07
C HIS A 396 12.82 22.10 -16.40
N ALA A 397 12.29 20.87 -16.40
CA ALA A 397 12.12 20.08 -17.62
C ALA A 397 11.18 20.76 -18.63
N ARG A 398 10.09 21.40 -18.15
CA ARG A 398 9.18 22.19 -19.01
C ARG A 398 9.92 23.39 -19.63
N GLU A 399 10.72 24.12 -18.87
CA GLU A 399 11.46 25.25 -19.35
C GLU A 399 12.52 24.88 -20.42
N VAL A 400 13.28 23.81 -20.18
CA VAL A 400 14.24 23.28 -21.15
C VAL A 400 13.53 22.85 -22.43
N ARG A 401 12.40 22.16 -22.35
CA ARG A 401 11.61 21.79 -23.52
C ARG A 401 11.09 23.00 -24.28
N ARG A 402 10.60 24.05 -23.58
CA ARG A 402 10.12 25.28 -24.17
C ARG A 402 11.23 25.99 -24.93
N ARG A 403 12.40 26.18 -24.33
CA ARG A 403 13.57 26.79 -24.98
C ARG A 403 13.98 25.99 -26.21
N ARG A 404 14.04 24.68 -26.13
CA ARG A 404 14.36 23.81 -27.28
C ARG A 404 13.35 23.96 -28.41
N THR A 405 12.05 24.00 -28.10
CA THR A 405 11.00 24.22 -29.12
C THR A 405 11.08 25.60 -29.76
N GLN A 406 11.38 26.65 -28.97
CA GLN A 406 11.58 28.00 -29.49
C GLN A 406 12.80 28.07 -30.41
N ALA A 407 13.94 27.50 -29.97
CA ALA A 407 15.16 27.47 -30.79
C ALA A 407 14.94 26.74 -32.14
N LEU A 408 14.18 25.59 -32.11
CA LEU A 408 13.83 24.88 -33.32
C LEU A 408 12.91 25.69 -34.24
N ARG A 409 11.92 26.40 -33.69
CA ARG A 409 11.05 27.29 -34.48
C ARG A 409 11.87 28.40 -35.14
N HIS A 410 12.75 29.11 -34.40
CA HIS A 410 13.62 30.12 -34.96
C HIS A 410 14.57 29.56 -36.01
N ALA A 411 15.12 28.38 -35.83
CA ALA A 411 15.98 27.74 -36.83
C ALA A 411 15.18 27.39 -38.10
N LEU A 412 13.96 26.90 -38.00
CA LEU A 412 13.06 26.63 -39.12
C LEU A 412 12.64 27.92 -39.85
N GLU A 413 12.27 28.97 -39.11
CA GLU A 413 11.92 30.27 -39.68
C GLU A 413 13.10 30.86 -40.44
N HIS A 414 14.31 30.79 -39.89
CA HIS A 414 15.54 31.26 -40.54
C HIS A 414 15.88 30.43 -41.78
N TRP A 415 15.60 29.13 -41.76
CA TRP A 415 15.81 28.24 -42.91
C TRP A 415 14.77 28.48 -44.03
N VAL A 416 13.52 28.78 -43.69
CA VAL A 416 12.42 29.00 -44.64
C VAL A 416 12.46 30.44 -45.21
N TYR A 417 12.70 31.46 -44.39
CA TYR A 417 12.54 32.87 -44.73
C TYR A 417 13.85 33.67 -44.72
N GLY A 418 14.96 33.04 -44.33
CA GLY A 418 16.27 33.72 -44.32
C GLY A 418 16.75 34.04 -45.74
N PRO A 419 17.56 35.13 -45.94
CA PRO A 419 18.08 35.48 -47.24
C PRO A 419 18.92 34.32 -47.81
N HIS A 420 18.59 33.90 -49.01
CA HIS A 420 19.23 32.80 -49.74
C HIS A 420 20.73 33.09 -50.00
N ARG A 421 21.59 32.92 -49.03
CA ARG A 421 23.01 32.70 -49.24
C ARG A 421 23.35 31.26 -48.86
N THR A 422 23.53 30.44 -49.91
CA THR A 422 24.04 29.06 -49.90
C THR A 422 23.28 28.12 -48.94
N ARG A 423 22.48 27.21 -49.51
CA ARG A 423 21.85 26.11 -48.81
C ARG A 423 22.93 25.24 -48.16
N GLY A 424 23.17 25.46 -46.87
CA GLY A 424 23.88 24.47 -46.03
C GLY A 424 23.05 23.18 -45.90
N PRO A 425 23.68 22.05 -45.59
CA PRO A 425 22.98 20.79 -45.44
C PRO A 425 21.85 20.90 -44.42
N ALA A 426 20.73 20.20 -44.71
CA ALA A 426 19.57 20.13 -43.80
C ALA A 426 19.99 19.67 -42.42
N PRO A 427 19.37 20.19 -41.34
CA PRO A 427 19.67 19.73 -40.00
C PRO A 427 19.38 18.21 -39.89
N PRO A 428 20.23 17.45 -39.16
CA PRO A 428 20.13 16.02 -39.08
C PRO A 428 18.80 15.58 -38.43
N PRO A 429 18.19 14.45 -38.90
CA PRO A 429 17.00 13.94 -38.30
C PRO A 429 17.28 13.54 -36.84
N TYR A 430 16.27 13.67 -36.02
CA TYR A 430 16.30 13.41 -34.61
C TYR A 430 16.96 12.06 -34.25
N SER A 431 18.02 12.06 -33.48
CA SER A 431 18.42 10.92 -32.66
C SER A 431 17.52 10.92 -31.40
N SER A 432 16.71 9.89 -31.27
CA SER A 432 15.98 9.53 -30.05
C SER A 432 17.00 9.09 -29.00
N GLU A 433 17.41 9.98 -28.10
CA GLU A 433 18.01 9.64 -26.82
C GLU A 433 17.22 10.28 -25.66
#